data_07b12bec2ce8b7b15c8d34802e72a290
#
_entry.id   07b12bec2ce8b7b15c8d34802e72a290
#
_cell.length_a   1.000
_cell.length_b   1.000
_cell.length_c   1.000
_cell.angle_alpha   90.00
_cell.angle_beta   90.00
_cell.angle_gamma   90.00
#
_symmetry.space_group_name_H-M   'P 1'
#
loop_
_entity.id
_entity.type
_entity.pdbx_description
1 polymer ?
#
loop_
_entity_poly.entity_id
_entity_poly.type
_entity_poly.pdbx_seq_one_letter_code
_entity_poly.pdbx_strand_id
1 'polypeptide(L)'
;MVKEKPNSTRIYDQDGFRRRAACICVRNESEKEVLLVTSSRRPDQWIVPGGGVEPEEEPSATAIREVAEEAGVIGKLGRCLGVFENHDRKHRTQVYVLIVTEELPDWEDSRNMGRQRKWFTMEEALKQLRLHKPVQLVYLESLLTATNDKATL
;
A
#
# COMPACT_ATOMS: atom_id res chain seq x y z
N MET A 1 -1.55 11.83 14.82
CA MET A 1 -2.17 12.74 13.85
C MET A 1 -2.67 11.96 12.66
N VAL A 2 -3.88 12.24 12.23
CA VAL A 2 -4.47 11.57 11.06
C VAL A 2 -4.03 12.33 9.82
N LYS A 3 -3.56 11.58 8.79
CA LYS A 3 -3.24 12.19 7.51
C LYS A 3 -4.53 12.60 6.81
N GLU A 4 -4.67 13.88 6.54
CA GLU A 4 -5.80 14.40 5.80
C GLU A 4 -5.32 15.53 4.91
N LYS A 5 -5.64 15.43 3.62
CA LYS A 5 -5.19 16.41 2.65
C LYS A 5 -6.26 17.48 2.47
N PRO A 6 -5.89 18.77 2.63
CA PRO A 6 -6.82 19.84 2.27
C PRO A 6 -7.19 19.69 0.80
N ASN A 7 -8.44 19.94 0.47
CA ASN A 7 -8.97 19.88 -0.89
C ASN A 7 -9.07 18.48 -1.50
N SER A 8 -8.77 17.42 -0.74
CA SER A 8 -8.96 16.08 -1.26
C SER A 8 -10.47 15.76 -1.25
N THR A 9 -10.96 15.18 -2.34
CA THR A 9 -12.34 14.76 -2.47
C THR A 9 -12.39 13.25 -2.52
N ARG A 10 -13.10 12.65 -1.57
CA ARG A 10 -13.25 11.20 -1.49
C ARG A 10 -14.25 10.72 -2.54
N ILE A 11 -13.95 9.56 -3.13
CA ILE A 11 -14.85 8.91 -4.07
C ILE A 11 -15.40 7.65 -3.44
N TYR A 12 -16.72 7.46 -3.57
CA TYR A 12 -17.44 6.33 -3.02
C TYR A 12 -18.17 5.57 -4.13
N ASP A 13 -18.23 4.26 -3.97
CA ASP A 13 -19.10 3.44 -4.81
C ASP A 13 -20.54 3.61 -4.35
N GLN A 14 -21.49 3.12 -5.16
CA GLN A 14 -22.92 3.28 -4.87
C GLN A 14 -23.34 2.69 -3.51
N ASP A 15 -22.62 1.67 -3.06
CA ASP A 15 -22.91 1.02 -1.78
C ASP A 15 -22.22 1.70 -0.58
N GLY A 16 -21.60 2.86 -0.80
CA GLY A 16 -20.99 3.64 0.26
C GLY A 16 -19.55 3.30 0.60
N PHE A 17 -18.95 2.36 -0.12
CA PHE A 17 -17.54 2.01 0.08
C PHE A 17 -16.64 3.06 -0.56
N ARG A 18 -15.67 3.55 0.21
CA ARG A 18 -14.66 4.50 -0.29
C ARG A 18 -13.67 3.76 -1.17
N ARG A 19 -13.40 4.32 -2.35
CA ARG A 19 -12.42 3.74 -3.28
C ARG A 19 -11.02 4.15 -2.90
N ARG A 20 -10.13 3.16 -2.82
CA ARG A 20 -8.73 3.34 -2.46
C ARG A 20 -7.83 2.51 -3.36
N ALA A 21 -6.54 2.84 -3.37
CA ALA A 21 -5.53 2.03 -4.05
C ALA A 21 -4.27 1.97 -3.20
N ALA A 22 -3.53 0.87 -3.33
CA ALA A 22 -2.32 0.63 -2.55
C ALA A 22 -1.32 -0.16 -3.38
N CYS A 23 -0.07 -0.15 -2.94
CA CYS A 23 0.97 -0.97 -3.55
C CYS A 23 1.68 -1.84 -2.53
N ILE A 24 1.90 -3.08 -2.90
CA ILE A 24 2.92 -3.90 -2.26
C ILE A 24 4.23 -3.55 -2.96
N CYS A 25 5.08 -2.81 -2.26
CA CYS A 25 6.37 -2.35 -2.79
C CYS A 25 7.42 -3.41 -2.52
N VAL A 26 7.98 -3.97 -3.59
CA VAL A 26 8.99 -5.03 -3.50
C VAL A 26 10.33 -4.51 -3.98
N ARG A 27 11.42 -5.06 -3.44
CA ARG A 27 12.77 -4.60 -3.77
C ARG A 27 13.16 -4.95 -5.20
N ASN A 28 12.75 -6.13 -5.65
CA ASN A 28 13.05 -6.61 -7.01
C ASN A 28 12.05 -7.69 -7.42
N GLU A 29 12.28 -8.27 -8.59
CA GLU A 29 11.36 -9.25 -9.17
C GLU A 29 11.25 -10.56 -8.38
N SER A 30 12.17 -10.84 -7.45
CA SER A 30 12.06 -12.02 -6.60
C SER A 30 10.95 -11.91 -5.58
N GLU A 31 10.51 -10.69 -5.28
CA GLU A 31 9.39 -10.39 -4.36
C GLU A 31 9.60 -10.98 -2.96
N LYS A 32 10.85 -11.01 -2.49
CA LYS A 32 11.19 -11.57 -1.18
C LYS A 32 11.22 -10.54 -0.07
N GLU A 33 11.30 -9.26 -0.41
CA GLU A 33 11.32 -8.17 0.56
C GLU A 33 10.25 -7.15 0.23
N VAL A 34 9.60 -6.65 1.26
CA VAL A 34 8.47 -5.72 1.15
C VAL A 34 8.77 -4.47 1.96
N LEU A 35 8.47 -3.30 1.39
CA LEU A 35 8.60 -2.03 2.10
C LEU A 35 7.29 -1.71 2.80
N LEU A 36 7.36 -1.46 4.09
CA LEU A 36 6.22 -0.98 4.87
C LEU A 36 6.54 0.41 5.41
N VAL A 37 5.50 1.13 5.79
CA VAL A 37 5.61 2.46 6.38
C VAL A 37 4.93 2.48 7.74
N THR A 38 5.33 3.44 8.59
CA THR A 38 4.69 3.59 9.90
C THR A 38 3.28 4.14 9.73
N SER A 39 2.36 3.66 10.57
CA SER A 39 0.99 4.16 10.59
C SER A 39 0.97 5.60 11.12
N SER A 40 0.15 6.47 10.53
CA SER A 40 0.03 7.85 11.00
C SER A 40 -0.65 7.92 12.39
N ARG A 41 -1.52 6.98 12.70
CA ARG A 41 -2.20 6.93 14.00
C ARG A 41 -1.44 6.16 15.05
N ARG A 42 -0.69 5.15 14.62
CA ARG A 42 0.06 4.25 15.50
C ARG A 42 1.49 4.12 14.98
N PRO A 43 2.36 5.10 15.28
CA PRO A 43 3.72 5.12 14.69
C PRO A 43 4.59 3.92 15.04
N ASP A 44 4.19 3.10 16.01
CA ASP A 44 4.86 1.85 16.36
C ASP A 44 4.43 0.68 15.47
N GLN A 45 3.46 0.88 14.58
CA GLN A 45 2.94 -0.17 13.70
C GLN A 45 3.30 0.10 12.25
N TRP A 46 3.56 -0.96 11.52
CA TRP A 46 3.96 -0.91 10.11
C TRP A 46 2.80 -1.36 9.22
N ILE A 47 2.56 -0.62 8.16
CA ILE A 47 1.42 -0.83 7.27
C ILE A 47 1.82 -0.74 5.80
N VAL A 48 0.95 -1.22 4.92
CA VAL A 48 1.10 -1.09 3.46
C VAL A 48 0.71 0.33 3.05
N PRO A 49 1.54 1.02 2.26
CA PRO A 49 1.20 2.36 1.79
C PRO A 49 0.05 2.35 0.78
N GLY A 50 -0.85 3.31 0.90
CA GLY A 50 -1.99 3.45 0.03
C GLY A 50 -2.91 4.57 0.50
N GLY A 51 -3.86 4.95 -0.33
CA GLY A 51 -4.79 6.02 0.01
C GLY A 51 -5.98 6.09 -0.92
N GLY A 52 -6.75 7.17 -0.79
CA GLY A 52 -7.99 7.34 -1.51
C GLY A 52 -7.80 7.76 -2.96
N VAL A 53 -8.62 7.16 -3.83
CA VAL A 53 -8.72 7.58 -5.24
C VAL A 53 -9.37 8.96 -5.28
N GLU A 54 -8.81 9.87 -6.07
CA GLU A 54 -9.34 11.21 -6.26
C GLU A 54 -10.24 11.26 -7.50
N PRO A 55 -11.11 12.30 -7.63
CA PRO A 55 -11.96 12.44 -8.81
C PRO A 55 -11.16 12.37 -10.10
N GLU A 56 -11.64 11.58 -11.06
CA GLU A 56 -11.02 11.41 -12.37
C GLU A 56 -9.64 10.76 -12.34
N GLU A 57 -9.22 10.23 -11.20
CA GLU A 57 -7.95 9.53 -11.07
C GLU A 57 -8.18 8.03 -11.24
N GLU A 58 -7.33 7.38 -12.03
CA GLU A 58 -7.34 5.93 -12.14
C GLU A 58 -6.69 5.32 -10.90
N PRO A 59 -7.15 4.14 -10.44
CA PRO A 59 -6.55 3.50 -9.25
C PRO A 59 -5.05 3.25 -9.38
N SER A 60 -4.57 2.94 -10.58
CA SER A 60 -3.12 2.75 -10.80
C SER A 60 -2.34 4.04 -10.57
N ALA A 61 -2.89 5.17 -10.98
CA ALA A 61 -2.28 6.48 -10.75
C ALA A 61 -2.31 6.83 -9.25
N THR A 62 -3.40 6.51 -8.57
CA THR A 62 -3.52 6.68 -7.11
C THR A 62 -2.42 5.91 -6.39
N ALA A 63 -2.24 4.64 -6.76
CA ALA A 63 -1.25 3.78 -6.13
C ALA A 63 0.15 4.36 -6.26
N ILE A 64 0.52 4.82 -7.45
CA ILE A 64 1.83 5.43 -7.71
C ILE A 64 2.00 6.71 -6.89
N ARG A 65 0.98 7.57 -6.89
CA ARG A 65 1.01 8.84 -6.15
C ARG A 65 1.15 8.61 -4.64
N GLU A 66 0.36 7.69 -4.10
CA GLU A 66 0.35 7.44 -2.65
C GLU A 66 1.68 6.87 -2.15
N VAL A 67 2.32 5.96 -2.90
CA VAL A 67 3.62 5.43 -2.45
C VAL A 67 4.71 6.49 -2.51
N ALA A 68 4.65 7.42 -3.45
CA ALA A 68 5.59 8.54 -3.50
C ALA A 68 5.40 9.46 -2.28
N GLU A 69 4.15 9.77 -1.94
CA GLU A 69 3.84 10.65 -0.81
C GLU A 69 4.11 9.98 0.54
N GLU A 70 3.74 8.73 0.70
CA GLU A 70 3.81 8.04 2.00
C GLU A 70 5.13 7.36 2.25
N ALA A 71 5.73 6.78 1.22
CA ALA A 71 6.95 5.97 1.36
C ALA A 71 8.17 6.57 0.68
N GLY A 72 7.98 7.60 -0.13
CA GLY A 72 9.10 8.22 -0.83
C GLY A 72 9.77 7.30 -1.84
N VAL A 73 8.99 6.42 -2.49
CA VAL A 73 9.56 5.51 -3.48
C VAL A 73 8.95 5.74 -4.85
N ILE A 74 9.78 5.50 -5.85
CA ILE A 74 9.41 5.50 -7.26
C ILE A 74 9.73 4.11 -7.78
N GLY A 75 8.90 3.60 -8.67
CA GLY A 75 9.13 2.27 -9.18
C GLY A 75 8.32 1.95 -10.41
N LYS A 76 8.42 0.70 -10.81
CA LYS A 76 7.70 0.16 -11.95
C LYS A 76 6.45 -0.54 -11.45
N LEU A 77 5.29 -0.04 -11.85
CA LEU A 77 4.01 -0.63 -11.47
C LEU A 77 3.83 -1.95 -12.21
N GLY A 78 3.53 -2.98 -11.45
CA GLY A 78 3.31 -4.31 -11.98
C GLY A 78 1.84 -4.70 -11.95
N ARG A 79 1.59 -5.99 -11.74
CA ARG A 79 0.25 -6.55 -11.82
C ARG A 79 -0.67 -6.10 -10.70
N CYS A 80 -1.95 -6.07 -10.98
CA CYS A 80 -2.99 -5.85 -9.97
C CYS A 80 -3.26 -7.18 -9.26
N LEU A 81 -3.19 -7.16 -7.93
CA LEU A 81 -3.45 -8.35 -7.11
C LEU A 81 -4.95 -8.56 -6.88
N GLY A 82 -5.75 -7.54 -7.07
CA GLY A 82 -7.18 -7.62 -6.90
C GLY A 82 -7.75 -6.42 -6.18
N VAL A 83 -9.04 -6.52 -5.85
CA VAL A 83 -9.76 -5.50 -5.10
C VAL A 83 -10.17 -6.13 -3.78
N PHE A 84 -9.84 -5.49 -2.68
CA PHE A 84 -10.04 -6.02 -1.33
C PHE A 84 -10.95 -5.10 -0.54
N GLU A 85 -11.89 -5.68 0.19
CA GLU A 85 -12.87 -4.92 0.95
C GLU A 85 -12.58 -4.98 2.45
N ASN A 86 -12.72 -3.85 3.10
CA ASN A 86 -12.72 -3.74 4.55
C ASN A 86 -14.11 -3.28 4.96
N HIS A 87 -14.94 -4.20 5.42
CA HIS A 87 -16.33 -3.92 5.73
C HIS A 87 -16.50 -3.02 6.96
N ASP A 88 -15.60 -3.14 7.92
CA ASP A 88 -15.66 -2.31 9.13
C ASP A 88 -15.49 -0.83 8.82
N ARG A 89 -14.57 -0.51 7.89
CA ARG A 89 -14.30 0.87 7.51
C ARG A 89 -14.99 1.29 6.22
N LYS A 90 -15.64 0.35 5.56
CA LYS A 90 -16.24 0.55 4.24
C LYS A 90 -15.23 1.08 3.24
N HIS A 91 -14.11 0.38 3.11
CA HIS A 91 -13.07 0.66 2.13
C HIS A 91 -13.04 -0.44 1.08
N ARG A 92 -12.81 -0.04 -0.16
CA ARG A 92 -12.59 -0.97 -1.28
C ARG A 92 -11.29 -0.58 -1.95
N THR A 93 -10.25 -1.39 -1.73
CA THR A 93 -8.87 -1.05 -2.10
C THR A 93 -8.38 -1.93 -3.24
N GLN A 94 -7.96 -1.29 -4.33
CA GLN A 94 -7.31 -1.98 -5.44
C GLN A 94 -5.81 -2.00 -5.17
N VAL A 95 -5.20 -3.19 -5.19
CA VAL A 95 -3.81 -3.39 -4.76
C VAL A 95 -2.95 -3.86 -5.91
N TYR A 96 -1.80 -3.20 -6.08
CA TYR A 96 -0.83 -3.49 -7.14
C TYR A 96 0.51 -3.88 -6.54
N VAL A 97 1.33 -4.57 -7.33
CA VAL A 97 2.74 -4.76 -7.02
C VAL A 97 3.52 -3.60 -7.66
N LEU A 98 4.47 -3.05 -6.92
CA LEU A 98 5.38 -2.03 -7.45
C LEU A 98 6.81 -2.45 -7.17
N ILE A 99 7.64 -2.55 -8.22
CA ILE A 99 9.07 -2.83 -8.06
C ILE A 99 9.76 -1.50 -7.85
N VAL A 100 10.34 -1.30 -6.67
CA VAL A 100 10.99 -0.03 -6.32
C VAL A 100 12.28 0.10 -7.10
N THR A 101 12.43 1.23 -7.80
CA THR A 101 13.64 1.57 -8.55
C THR A 101 14.43 2.71 -7.91
N GLU A 102 13.76 3.52 -7.08
CA GLU A 102 14.41 4.65 -6.44
C GLU A 102 13.78 4.90 -5.07
N GLU A 103 14.62 5.13 -4.07
CA GLU A 103 14.19 5.57 -2.74
C GLU A 103 14.67 7.00 -2.55
N LEU A 104 13.71 7.92 -2.42
CA LEU A 104 14.03 9.34 -2.23
C LEU A 104 14.50 9.56 -0.80
N PRO A 105 15.54 10.38 -0.58
CA PRO A 105 16.01 10.65 0.79
C PRO A 105 15.02 11.45 1.62
N ASP A 106 14.08 12.12 0.97
CA ASP A 106 13.12 13.01 1.59
C ASP A 106 11.80 12.91 0.82
N TRP A 107 10.68 12.86 1.54
CA TRP A 107 9.37 12.74 0.90
C TRP A 107 8.29 13.43 1.76
N GLU A 108 7.10 13.65 1.16
CA GLU A 108 6.04 14.44 1.76
C GLU A 108 5.72 14.03 3.20
N ASP A 109 5.38 12.77 3.43
CA ASP A 109 4.97 12.31 4.77
C ASP A 109 6.12 12.25 5.76
N SER A 110 7.36 12.08 5.29
CA SER A 110 8.54 12.17 6.14
C SER A 110 8.66 13.59 6.71
N ARG A 111 8.50 14.60 5.85
CA ARG A 111 8.57 16.01 6.26
C ARG A 111 7.40 16.42 7.14
N ASN A 112 6.18 16.01 6.76
CA ASN A 112 4.95 16.52 7.37
C ASN A 112 4.56 15.81 8.67
N MET A 113 4.90 14.54 8.82
CA MET A 113 4.47 13.77 9.99
C MET A 113 5.51 12.78 10.52
N GLY A 114 6.74 12.86 10.03
CA GLY A 114 7.81 11.99 10.51
C GLY A 114 7.60 10.51 10.16
N ARG A 115 6.83 10.22 9.12
CA ARG A 115 6.60 8.84 8.69
C ARG A 115 7.91 8.19 8.29
N GLN A 116 8.10 6.93 8.71
CA GLN A 116 9.30 6.15 8.40
C GLN A 116 8.94 5.01 7.45
N ARG A 117 9.95 4.49 6.78
CA ARG A 117 9.85 3.33 5.90
C ARG A 117 10.93 2.33 6.25
N LYS A 118 10.65 1.05 5.99
CA LYS A 118 11.61 0.00 6.29
C LYS A 118 11.34 -1.20 5.41
N TRP A 119 12.42 -1.84 4.94
CA TRP A 119 12.34 -3.11 4.24
C TRP A 119 12.20 -4.25 5.24
N PHE A 120 11.27 -5.16 4.97
CA PHE A 120 11.03 -6.36 5.76
C PHE A 120 11.20 -7.57 4.85
N THR A 121 11.66 -8.69 5.41
CA THR A 121 11.51 -9.95 4.71
C THR A 121 10.02 -10.25 4.59
N MET A 122 9.63 -11.09 3.64
CA MET A 122 8.22 -11.45 3.49
C MET A 122 7.66 -12.01 4.80
N GLU A 123 8.43 -12.88 5.48
CA GLU A 123 8.01 -13.47 6.75
C GLU A 123 7.77 -12.41 7.82
N GLU A 124 8.68 -11.46 7.96
CA GLU A 124 8.54 -10.38 8.93
C GLU A 124 7.35 -9.47 8.62
N ALA A 125 7.15 -9.17 7.34
CA ALA A 125 6.02 -8.34 6.90
C ALA A 125 4.69 -9.03 7.20
N LEU A 126 4.58 -10.32 6.92
CA LEU A 126 3.39 -11.11 7.23
C LEU A 126 3.08 -11.05 8.72
N LYS A 127 4.12 -11.19 9.56
CA LYS A 127 3.97 -11.14 11.01
C LYS A 127 3.46 -9.78 11.48
N GLN A 128 4.04 -8.70 10.96
CA GLN A 128 3.62 -7.34 11.33
C GLN A 128 2.16 -7.09 10.98
N LEU A 129 1.75 -7.46 9.78
CA LEU A 129 0.37 -7.23 9.34
C LEU A 129 -0.62 -8.15 10.06
N ARG A 130 -0.21 -9.37 10.38
CA ARG A 130 -1.07 -10.29 11.15
C ARG A 130 -1.39 -9.71 12.52
N LEU A 131 -0.40 -9.08 13.16
CA LEU A 131 -0.58 -8.50 14.48
C LEU A 131 -1.39 -7.21 14.47
N HIS A 132 -1.20 -6.36 13.46
CA HIS A 132 -1.70 -4.98 13.51
C HIS A 132 -2.66 -4.59 12.40
N LYS A 133 -2.62 -5.27 11.26
CA LYS A 133 -3.44 -4.93 10.09
C LYS A 133 -3.88 -6.19 9.34
N PRO A 134 -4.71 -7.04 9.97
CA PRO A 134 -5.11 -8.31 9.33
C PRO A 134 -5.80 -8.13 7.97
N VAL A 135 -6.47 -7.00 7.74
CA VAL A 135 -7.06 -6.72 6.43
C VAL A 135 -5.97 -6.61 5.35
N GLN A 136 -4.82 -6.02 5.71
CA GLN A 136 -3.71 -5.87 4.76
C GLN A 136 -2.86 -7.14 4.64
N LEU A 137 -2.94 -8.03 5.62
CA LEU A 137 -2.30 -9.34 5.52
C LEU A 137 -2.76 -10.08 4.26
N VAL A 138 -4.03 -9.94 3.92
CA VAL A 138 -4.61 -10.58 2.74
C VAL A 138 -3.93 -10.12 1.44
N TYR A 139 -3.46 -8.88 1.40
CA TYR A 139 -2.71 -8.37 0.24
C TYR A 139 -1.44 -9.19 0.01
N LEU A 140 -0.65 -9.43 1.08
CA LEU A 140 0.58 -10.21 0.97
C LEU A 140 0.29 -11.68 0.66
N GLU A 141 -0.75 -12.23 1.25
CA GLU A 141 -1.15 -13.60 0.97
C GLU A 141 -1.51 -13.77 -0.51
N SER A 142 -2.17 -12.77 -1.08
CA SER A 142 -2.52 -12.76 -2.50
C SER A 142 -1.27 -12.73 -3.39
N LEU A 143 -0.25 -11.96 -2.98
CA LEU A 143 1.04 -11.93 -3.69
C LEU A 143 1.69 -13.30 -3.70
N LEU A 144 1.73 -13.97 -2.55
CA LEU A 144 2.34 -15.29 -2.42
C LEU A 144 1.61 -16.35 -3.24
N THR A 145 0.29 -16.31 -3.25
CA THR A 145 -0.52 -17.23 -4.05
C THR A 145 -0.24 -17.05 -5.54
N ALA A 146 -0.18 -15.81 -6.02
CA ALA A 146 0.11 -15.51 -7.42
C ALA A 146 1.53 -15.99 -7.81
N THR A 147 2.51 -15.84 -6.90
CA THR A 147 3.87 -16.30 -7.12
C THR A 147 3.93 -17.83 -7.19
N ASN A 148 3.22 -18.51 -6.30
CA ASN A 148 3.15 -19.96 -6.29
C ASN A 148 2.50 -20.50 -7.57
N ASP A 149 1.44 -19.85 -8.03
CA ASP A 149 0.77 -20.23 -9.28
C ASP A 149 1.74 -20.11 -10.47
N LYS A 150 2.55 -19.06 -10.50
CA LYS A 150 3.59 -18.91 -11.52
C LYS A 150 4.63 -20.03 -11.45
N ALA A 151 5.02 -20.41 -10.24
CA ALA A 151 6.03 -21.43 -10.03
C ALA A 151 5.58 -22.82 -10.46
N THR A 152 4.28 -23.08 -10.47
CA THR A 152 3.71 -24.37 -10.85
C THR A 152 3.47 -24.51 -12.36
N LEU A 153 3.64 -23.43 -13.09
CA LEU A 153 3.51 -23.46 -14.55
C LEU A 153 4.86 -23.82 -15.17
#